data_020691f2d783a127b76277837c113847
#
_entry.id   020691f2d783a127b76277837c113847
#
_cell.length_a   1.000
_cell.length_b   1.000
_cell.length_c   1.000
_cell.angle_alpha   90.00
_cell.angle_beta   90.00
_cell.angle_gamma   90.00
#
_symmetry.space_group_name_H-M   'P 1'
#
loop_
_entity.id
_entity.type
_entity.pdbx_description
1 polymer ?
#
loop_
_entity_poly.entity_id
_entity_poly.type
_entity_poly.pdbx_seq_one_letter_code
_entity_poly.pdbx_strand_id
1 'polypeptide(L)'
;MNKTEPRTLPGFMELLPQDQILFNQIKETIQKNYEKFGFLPLDTPIIEDSKVLLAKAGGETEKQIYRFNKGDNDLSLRFDLTVPLAKYVAKNYGSLAFPFRRYQIGKVYRGERQQKGRYREFYQCDIDIIGDGELSIINDAELPNVIYNTFKELGFGEFTICINNRKILNGLFESLNLSEESSDILRIIDKIEKIGKEAVIEELQKLNIKQEKIDKIMSFIAIDGSNDEKLKALNELGITSEKFAKGLEELTEVVKYMRIFGIPEQNFKIDLTIARGLDYYTGTVYETFLNEYKNLGSICSGGRYENLAEYYTDKKLPGVGISIGLTRLFYQLSEIGLIKSDKKAISDVLVISMTDNFEYVSKVAKKLRDEGKNVQVYYEDKKVKAKFKYADKLEIPYTVVIGDDEVESGSYSLKNMMTGEQESQKL
;
A
#
# COMPACT_ATOMS: atom_id res chain seq x y z
N MET A 1 -31.04 1.65 -32.15
CA MET A 1 -29.80 1.06 -31.58
C MET A 1 -30.10 0.63 -30.17
N ASN A 2 -29.87 -0.63 -29.83
CA ASN A 2 -29.94 -1.08 -28.44
C ASN A 2 -28.78 -0.43 -27.67
N LYS A 3 -29.08 0.32 -26.59
CA LYS A 3 -28.04 0.91 -25.73
C LYS A 3 -27.45 -0.19 -24.85
N THR A 4 -26.12 -0.21 -24.76
CA THR A 4 -25.42 -1.07 -23.80
C THR A 4 -25.56 -0.47 -22.41
N GLU A 5 -25.90 -1.28 -21.42
CA GLU A 5 -25.95 -0.85 -20.03
C GLU A 5 -24.53 -0.57 -19.52
N PRO A 6 -24.23 0.66 -19.05
CA PRO A 6 -22.93 0.98 -18.48
C PRO A 6 -22.82 0.38 -17.09
N ARG A 7 -21.92 -0.60 -16.90
CA ARG A 7 -21.69 -1.24 -15.60
C ARG A 7 -20.21 -1.49 -15.34
N THR A 8 -19.79 -1.32 -14.12
CA THR A 8 -18.46 -1.70 -13.65
C THR A 8 -18.43 -3.20 -13.32
N LEU A 9 -17.36 -3.88 -13.67
CA LEU A 9 -17.20 -5.30 -13.34
C LEU A 9 -17.10 -5.48 -11.80
N PRO A 10 -17.69 -6.55 -11.24
CA PRO A 10 -17.56 -6.87 -9.82
C PRO A 10 -16.09 -7.02 -9.40
N GLY A 11 -15.69 -6.32 -8.34
CA GLY A 11 -14.31 -6.31 -7.84
C GLY A 11 -13.39 -5.29 -8.52
N PHE A 12 -13.94 -4.42 -9.37
CA PHE A 12 -13.26 -3.26 -9.92
C PHE A 12 -13.87 -1.99 -9.35
N MET A 13 -13.06 -0.97 -9.11
CA MET A 13 -13.50 0.27 -8.48
C MET A 13 -13.37 1.43 -9.44
N GLU A 14 -14.43 2.23 -9.53
CA GLU A 14 -14.45 3.53 -10.20
C GLU A 14 -14.77 4.59 -9.16
N LEU A 15 -13.90 5.58 -9.03
CA LEU A 15 -14.08 6.69 -8.10
C LEU A 15 -14.72 7.88 -8.80
N LEU A 16 -15.60 8.59 -8.11
CA LEU A 16 -16.02 9.92 -8.55
C LEU A 16 -14.84 10.90 -8.45
N PRO A 17 -14.84 12.00 -9.24
CA PRO A 17 -13.71 12.94 -9.26
C PRO A 17 -13.26 13.43 -7.89
N GLN A 18 -14.17 13.73 -6.97
CA GLN A 18 -13.85 14.17 -5.62
C GLN A 18 -13.06 13.11 -4.84
N ASP A 19 -13.49 11.84 -4.90
CA ASP A 19 -12.82 10.74 -4.22
C ASP A 19 -11.50 10.40 -4.89
N GLN A 20 -11.41 10.58 -6.23
CA GLN A 20 -10.17 10.42 -6.97
C GLN A 20 -9.13 11.48 -6.60
N ILE A 21 -9.56 12.72 -6.31
CA ILE A 21 -8.66 13.77 -5.79
C ILE A 21 -8.04 13.34 -4.46
N LEU A 22 -8.87 12.89 -3.50
CA LEU A 22 -8.39 12.41 -2.21
C LEU A 22 -7.47 11.18 -2.35
N PHE A 23 -7.86 10.22 -3.20
CA PHE A 23 -7.04 9.05 -3.49
C PHE A 23 -5.65 9.44 -4.01
N ASN A 24 -5.60 10.41 -4.93
CA ASN A 24 -4.34 10.90 -5.49
C ASN A 24 -3.49 11.63 -4.44
N GLN A 25 -4.09 12.41 -3.53
CA GLN A 25 -3.39 13.08 -2.43
C GLN A 25 -2.73 12.06 -1.50
N ILE A 26 -3.46 11.01 -1.10
CA ILE A 26 -2.90 9.92 -0.26
C ILE A 26 -1.74 9.23 -1.00
N LYS A 27 -1.94 8.91 -2.29
CA LYS A 27 -0.91 8.29 -3.12
C LYS A 27 0.35 9.15 -3.22
N GLU A 28 0.19 10.46 -3.40
CA GLU A 28 1.30 11.42 -3.47
C GLU A 28 2.04 11.54 -2.14
N THR A 29 1.34 11.56 -1.02
CA THR A 29 1.94 11.56 0.32
C THR A 29 2.78 10.30 0.55
N ILE A 30 2.28 9.14 0.19
CA ILE A 30 3.02 7.87 0.26
C ILE A 30 4.29 7.95 -0.60
N GLN A 31 4.16 8.37 -1.86
CA GLN A 31 5.29 8.53 -2.78
C GLN A 31 6.37 9.45 -2.22
N LYS A 32 5.99 10.66 -1.78
CA LYS A 32 6.93 11.63 -1.20
C LYS A 32 7.66 11.07 0.01
N ASN A 33 6.98 10.30 0.87
CA ASN A 33 7.65 9.65 1.99
C ASN A 33 8.67 8.61 1.52
N TYR A 34 8.36 7.79 0.54
CA TYR A 34 9.32 6.84 -0.02
C TYR A 34 10.55 7.55 -0.60
N GLU A 35 10.36 8.65 -1.32
CA GLU A 35 11.44 9.46 -1.88
C GLU A 35 12.33 10.12 -0.82
N LYS A 36 11.77 10.54 0.34
CA LYS A 36 12.55 11.05 1.49
C LYS A 36 13.58 10.04 2.00
N PHE A 37 13.34 8.74 1.86
CA PHE A 37 14.24 7.66 2.24
C PHE A 37 15.11 7.15 1.07
N GLY A 38 15.14 7.86 -0.05
CA GLY A 38 16.00 7.56 -1.20
C GLY A 38 15.54 6.38 -2.04
N PHE A 39 14.27 5.98 -1.96
CA PHE A 39 13.74 4.96 -2.87
C PHE A 39 13.53 5.55 -4.27
N LEU A 40 13.99 4.82 -5.29
CA LEU A 40 13.90 5.21 -6.68
C LEU A 40 12.60 4.71 -7.31
N PRO A 41 11.95 5.51 -8.18
CA PRO A 41 10.76 5.08 -8.88
C PRO A 41 11.05 3.94 -9.87
N LEU A 42 10.18 2.96 -9.88
CA LEU A 42 10.18 1.88 -10.86
C LEU A 42 8.75 1.61 -11.32
N ASP A 43 8.58 1.29 -12.60
CA ASP A 43 7.36 0.66 -13.08
C ASP A 43 7.70 -0.55 -13.95
N THR A 44 6.97 -1.64 -13.75
CA THR A 44 7.07 -2.87 -14.52
C THR A 44 5.79 -3.06 -15.34
N PRO A 45 5.83 -3.77 -16.46
CA PRO A 45 4.63 -4.01 -17.26
C PRO A 45 3.49 -4.65 -16.46
N ILE A 46 2.25 -4.26 -16.76
CA ILE A 46 1.05 -4.89 -16.20
C ILE A 46 0.85 -6.30 -16.80
N ILE A 47 1.17 -6.44 -18.08
CA ILE A 47 1.08 -7.69 -18.82
C ILE A 47 2.49 -8.27 -18.95
N GLU A 48 2.65 -9.51 -18.54
CA GLU A 48 3.91 -10.25 -18.60
C GLU A 48 3.69 -11.61 -19.31
N ASP A 49 4.76 -12.21 -19.78
CA ASP A 49 4.76 -13.62 -20.17
C ASP A 49 4.34 -14.47 -18.96
N SER A 50 3.38 -15.37 -19.16
CA SER A 50 2.88 -16.23 -18.07
C SER A 50 3.98 -17.03 -17.39
N LYS A 51 5.03 -17.43 -18.10
CA LYS A 51 6.19 -18.14 -17.54
C LYS A 51 6.92 -17.32 -16.48
N VAL A 52 6.96 -15.98 -16.63
CA VAL A 52 7.58 -15.09 -15.65
C VAL A 52 6.79 -15.10 -14.36
N LEU A 53 5.47 -14.87 -14.44
CA LEU A 53 4.64 -14.74 -13.24
C LEU A 53 4.40 -16.10 -12.56
N LEU A 54 4.40 -17.18 -13.31
CA LEU A 54 4.18 -18.54 -12.81
C LEU A 54 5.48 -19.22 -12.33
N ALA A 55 6.64 -18.64 -12.54
CA ALA A 55 7.93 -19.25 -12.16
C ALA A 55 7.98 -19.70 -10.69
N LYS A 56 7.34 -18.96 -9.80
CA LYS A 56 7.19 -19.27 -8.36
C LYS A 56 5.73 -19.49 -7.92
N ALA A 57 4.76 -19.36 -8.84
CA ALA A 57 3.37 -19.54 -8.49
C ALA A 57 3.07 -21.04 -8.28
N GLY A 58 2.41 -21.35 -7.17
CA GLY A 58 1.92 -22.69 -6.86
C GLY A 58 0.56 -22.64 -6.19
N GLY A 59 -0.22 -23.70 -6.33
CA GLY A 59 -1.47 -23.91 -5.62
C GLY A 59 -2.52 -22.82 -5.86
N GLU A 60 -2.87 -22.07 -4.82
CA GLU A 60 -3.92 -21.06 -4.82
C GLU A 60 -3.58 -19.81 -5.65
N THR A 61 -2.29 -19.40 -5.67
CA THR A 61 -1.86 -18.19 -6.39
C THR A 61 -2.04 -18.35 -7.89
N GLU A 62 -1.71 -19.52 -8.45
CA GLU A 62 -1.87 -19.81 -9.87
C GLU A 62 -3.33 -19.71 -10.33
N LYS A 63 -4.28 -20.15 -9.49
CA LYS A 63 -5.73 -20.08 -9.79
C LYS A 63 -6.26 -18.65 -9.80
N GLN A 64 -5.56 -17.72 -9.18
CA GLN A 64 -5.98 -16.33 -9.06
C GLN A 64 -5.33 -15.40 -10.10
N ILE A 65 -4.35 -15.88 -10.87
CA ILE A 65 -3.72 -15.11 -11.92
C ILE A 65 -4.66 -15.01 -13.11
N TYR A 66 -4.88 -13.78 -13.60
CA TYR A 66 -5.58 -13.54 -14.86
C TYR A 66 -4.65 -13.89 -16.02
N ARG A 67 -4.98 -14.97 -16.74
CA ARG A 67 -4.22 -15.51 -17.88
C ARG A 67 -5.04 -15.47 -19.14
N PHE A 68 -4.44 -15.13 -20.27
CA PHE A 68 -5.09 -15.04 -21.58
C PHE A 68 -4.08 -15.18 -22.71
N ASN A 69 -4.58 -15.53 -23.90
CA ASN A 69 -3.74 -15.64 -25.09
C ASN A 69 -3.97 -14.44 -26.02
N LYS A 70 -2.90 -13.95 -26.64
CA LYS A 70 -2.94 -12.98 -27.74
C LYS A 70 -2.07 -13.49 -28.89
N GLY A 71 -2.70 -14.03 -29.93
CA GLY A 71 -1.98 -14.82 -30.92
C GLY A 71 -1.34 -16.04 -30.25
N ASP A 72 -0.07 -16.28 -30.52
CA ASP A 72 0.71 -17.38 -29.94
C ASP A 72 1.30 -17.07 -28.56
N ASN A 73 1.08 -15.87 -28.04
CA ASN A 73 1.63 -15.45 -26.76
C ASN A 73 0.69 -15.82 -25.62
N ASP A 74 1.22 -16.52 -24.61
CA ASP A 74 0.57 -16.83 -23.34
C ASP A 74 0.91 -15.74 -22.32
N LEU A 75 -0.06 -14.92 -21.97
CA LEU A 75 0.10 -13.69 -21.23
C LEU A 75 -0.67 -13.73 -19.92
N SER A 76 -0.17 -13.01 -18.91
CA SER A 76 -0.86 -12.86 -17.63
C SER A 76 -0.78 -11.43 -17.11
N LEU A 77 -1.78 -11.01 -16.33
CA LEU A 77 -1.73 -9.78 -15.56
C LEU A 77 -0.94 -10.00 -14.27
N ARG A 78 -0.08 -9.04 -13.91
CA ARG A 78 0.72 -9.10 -12.69
C ARG A 78 -0.14 -9.25 -11.44
N PHE A 79 0.20 -10.22 -10.60
CA PHE A 79 -0.50 -10.55 -9.36
C PHE A 79 -0.02 -9.70 -8.16
N ASP A 80 1.25 -9.32 -8.18
CA ASP A 80 1.95 -8.45 -7.25
C ASP A 80 2.97 -7.58 -8.00
N LEU A 81 3.74 -6.77 -7.26
CA LEU A 81 4.82 -5.95 -7.82
C LEU A 81 6.21 -6.54 -7.52
N THR A 82 6.29 -7.61 -6.72
CA THR A 82 7.55 -8.19 -6.24
C THR A 82 8.12 -9.24 -7.19
N VAL A 83 7.27 -10.11 -7.77
CA VAL A 83 7.73 -11.08 -8.79
C VAL A 83 8.23 -10.37 -10.06
N PRO A 84 7.51 -9.37 -10.62
CA PRO A 84 8.05 -8.55 -11.71
C PRO A 84 9.35 -7.81 -11.36
N LEU A 85 9.49 -7.35 -10.09
CA LEU A 85 10.74 -6.74 -9.61
C LEU A 85 11.89 -7.74 -9.66
N ALA A 86 11.71 -8.96 -9.17
CA ALA A 86 12.75 -9.99 -9.16
C ALA A 86 13.27 -10.26 -10.60
N LYS A 87 12.36 -10.40 -11.57
CA LYS A 87 12.70 -10.49 -12.99
C LYS A 87 13.46 -9.24 -13.47
N TYR A 88 12.97 -8.05 -13.11
CA TYR A 88 13.59 -6.79 -13.52
C TYR A 88 15.03 -6.67 -13.01
N VAL A 89 15.26 -6.96 -11.73
CA VAL A 89 16.61 -6.89 -11.13
C VAL A 89 17.54 -7.92 -11.75
N ALA A 90 17.09 -9.16 -11.95
CA ALA A 90 17.87 -10.19 -12.60
C ALA A 90 18.28 -9.78 -14.03
N LYS A 91 17.34 -9.25 -14.81
CA LYS A 91 17.56 -8.80 -16.19
C LYS A 91 18.54 -7.62 -16.27
N ASN A 92 18.45 -6.67 -15.36
CA ASN A 92 19.17 -5.40 -15.42
C ASN A 92 20.33 -5.32 -14.41
N TYR A 93 20.74 -6.44 -13.82
CA TYR A 93 21.72 -6.52 -12.74
C TYR A 93 22.95 -5.65 -12.96
N GLY A 94 23.57 -5.72 -14.14
CA GLY A 94 24.79 -4.98 -14.47
C GLY A 94 24.62 -3.46 -14.57
N SER A 95 23.39 -2.97 -14.59
CA SER A 95 23.05 -1.54 -14.67
C SER A 95 22.52 -0.97 -13.36
N LEU A 96 22.33 -1.80 -12.34
CA LEU A 96 21.80 -1.39 -11.05
C LEU A 96 22.92 -1.22 -10.02
N ALA A 97 22.76 -0.23 -9.14
CA ALA A 97 23.59 -0.09 -7.95
C ALA A 97 22.96 -0.82 -6.77
N PHE A 98 23.76 -1.56 -6.00
CA PHE A 98 23.31 -2.31 -4.83
C PHE A 98 23.87 -1.70 -3.52
N PRO A 99 23.08 -1.71 -2.41
CA PRO A 99 21.70 -2.20 -2.32
C PRO A 99 20.76 -1.39 -3.20
N PHE A 100 19.96 -2.07 -4.03
CA PHE A 100 18.99 -1.44 -4.92
C PHE A 100 17.69 -1.14 -4.14
N ARG A 101 17.36 0.14 -4.05
CA ARG A 101 16.20 0.67 -3.32
C ARG A 101 15.17 1.19 -4.32
N ARG A 102 14.01 0.58 -4.36
CA ARG A 102 12.95 1.01 -5.30
C ARG A 102 11.61 1.23 -4.59
N TYR A 103 10.79 2.10 -5.13
CA TYR A 103 9.36 2.05 -4.89
C TYR A 103 8.60 1.84 -6.20
N GLN A 104 7.43 1.23 -6.10
CA GLN A 104 6.47 1.13 -7.20
C GLN A 104 5.06 1.29 -6.66
N ILE A 105 4.28 2.21 -7.28
CA ILE A 105 2.87 2.39 -6.99
C ILE A 105 2.10 2.00 -8.24
N GLY A 106 1.43 0.87 -8.21
CA GLY A 106 0.80 0.31 -9.40
C GLY A 106 -0.36 -0.61 -9.12
N LYS A 107 -1.18 -0.84 -10.15
CA LYS A 107 -2.29 -1.78 -10.10
C LYS A 107 -1.78 -3.21 -10.22
N VAL A 108 -2.42 -4.10 -9.44
CA VAL A 108 -2.24 -5.55 -9.51
C VAL A 108 -3.60 -6.23 -9.61
N TYR A 109 -3.62 -7.50 -10.04
CA TYR A 109 -4.83 -8.19 -10.44
C TYR A 109 -4.92 -9.57 -9.81
N ARG A 110 -6.01 -9.82 -9.06
CA ARG A 110 -6.24 -11.10 -8.38
C ARG A 110 -7.65 -11.61 -8.63
N GLY A 111 -7.77 -12.81 -9.15
CA GLY A 111 -9.04 -13.49 -9.45
C GLY A 111 -9.79 -14.02 -8.22
N GLU A 112 -9.61 -13.42 -7.06
CA GLU A 112 -10.27 -13.81 -5.81
C GLU A 112 -11.78 -13.65 -5.86
N ARG A 113 -12.49 -14.37 -4.98
CA ARG A 113 -13.90 -14.08 -4.71
C ARG A 113 -14.03 -12.69 -4.11
N GLN A 114 -14.96 -11.91 -4.66
CA GLN A 114 -15.26 -10.57 -4.17
C GLN A 114 -15.68 -10.63 -2.69
N GLN A 115 -15.03 -9.82 -1.86
CA GLN A 115 -15.36 -9.60 -0.47
C GLN A 115 -15.28 -8.10 -0.17
N LYS A 116 -15.94 -7.64 0.90
CA LYS A 116 -15.88 -6.24 1.32
C LYS A 116 -14.42 -5.80 1.55
N GLY A 117 -13.97 -4.77 0.83
CA GLY A 117 -12.59 -4.29 0.86
C GLY A 117 -11.55 -5.15 0.11
N ARG A 118 -11.97 -6.22 -0.58
CA ARG A 118 -11.09 -6.99 -1.48
C ARG A 118 -11.53 -6.83 -2.93
N TYR A 119 -10.62 -6.27 -3.71
CA TYR A 119 -10.83 -5.96 -5.12
C TYR A 119 -10.02 -6.91 -6.00
N ARG A 120 -10.47 -7.10 -7.24
CA ARG A 120 -9.77 -7.87 -8.27
C ARG A 120 -8.72 -7.05 -9.01
N GLU A 121 -8.92 -5.73 -9.08
CA GLU A 121 -7.95 -4.74 -9.50
C GLU A 121 -7.74 -3.77 -8.34
N PHE A 122 -6.51 -3.59 -7.88
CA PHE A 122 -6.21 -2.69 -6.76
C PHE A 122 -4.78 -2.16 -6.81
N TYR A 123 -4.56 -0.99 -6.22
CA TYR A 123 -3.24 -0.39 -6.08
C TYR A 123 -2.48 -0.97 -4.90
N GLN A 124 -1.23 -1.36 -5.15
CA GLN A 124 -0.21 -1.57 -4.16
C GLN A 124 0.83 -0.44 -4.21
N CYS A 125 1.32 -0.03 -3.05
CA CYS A 125 2.41 0.93 -2.90
C CYS A 125 3.56 0.19 -2.21
N ASP A 126 4.47 -0.33 -3.01
CA ASP A 126 5.53 -1.22 -2.57
C ASP A 126 6.87 -0.48 -2.50
N ILE A 127 7.63 -0.77 -1.44
CA ILE A 127 9.06 -0.45 -1.34
C ILE A 127 9.84 -1.71 -1.10
N ASP A 128 11.00 -1.84 -1.74
CA ASP A 128 11.93 -2.96 -1.56
C ASP A 128 13.37 -2.47 -1.56
N ILE A 129 14.20 -3.15 -0.79
CA ILE A 129 15.65 -3.03 -0.78
C ILE A 129 16.22 -4.39 -1.14
N ILE A 130 17.01 -4.45 -2.22
CA ILE A 130 17.63 -5.69 -2.71
C ILE A 130 19.13 -5.57 -2.58
N GLY A 131 19.73 -6.55 -1.90
CA GLY A 131 21.18 -6.69 -1.77
C GLY A 131 21.81 -7.51 -2.89
N ASP A 132 23.13 -7.53 -2.92
CA ASP A 132 23.96 -8.38 -3.78
C ASP A 132 24.81 -9.31 -2.92
N GLY A 133 24.51 -10.59 -2.94
CA GLY A 133 25.11 -11.60 -2.07
C GLY A 133 24.56 -11.56 -0.64
N GLU A 134 24.50 -10.42 -0.02
CA GLU A 134 23.99 -10.19 1.34
C GLU A 134 23.17 -8.90 1.44
N LEU A 135 22.39 -8.77 2.49
CA LEU A 135 21.62 -7.58 2.83
C LEU A 135 21.58 -7.42 4.34
N SER A 136 22.08 -6.28 4.85
CA SER A 136 22.11 -5.98 6.29
C SER A 136 20.71 -6.06 6.90
N ILE A 137 20.62 -6.62 8.10
CA ILE A 137 19.39 -6.72 8.90
C ILE A 137 18.85 -5.34 9.32
N ILE A 138 19.67 -4.30 9.30
CA ILE A 138 19.26 -2.92 9.58
C ILE A 138 18.16 -2.46 8.63
N ASN A 139 18.18 -2.93 7.38
CA ASN A 139 17.14 -2.61 6.40
C ASN A 139 15.77 -3.11 6.82
N ASP A 140 15.70 -4.19 7.62
CA ASP A 140 14.45 -4.73 8.13
C ASP A 140 13.81 -3.80 9.19
N ALA A 141 14.59 -2.96 9.85
CA ALA A 141 14.08 -1.94 10.75
C ALA A 141 13.82 -0.60 10.06
N GLU A 142 14.51 -0.32 8.95
CA GLU A 142 14.31 0.91 8.19
C GLU A 142 12.95 0.95 7.48
N LEU A 143 12.48 -0.17 6.91
CA LEU A 143 11.18 -0.21 6.24
C LEU A 143 10.02 0.10 7.19
N PRO A 144 9.91 -0.47 8.40
CA PRO A 144 8.95 -0.02 9.40
C PRO A 144 9.04 1.46 9.73
N ASN A 145 10.25 2.05 9.74
CA ASN A 145 10.41 3.49 9.95
C ASN A 145 9.83 4.32 8.81
N VAL A 146 10.00 3.89 7.56
CA VAL A 146 9.34 4.52 6.40
C VAL A 146 7.81 4.49 6.56
N ILE A 147 7.26 3.34 6.96
CA ILE A 147 5.83 3.17 7.17
C ILE A 147 5.33 4.01 8.34
N TYR A 148 6.07 4.05 9.46
CA TYR A 148 5.74 4.90 10.60
C TYR A 148 5.61 6.37 10.19
N ASN A 149 6.61 6.91 9.48
CA ASN A 149 6.57 8.30 9.02
C ASN A 149 5.44 8.55 8.02
N THR A 150 5.19 7.62 7.11
CA THR A 150 4.12 7.70 6.12
C THR A 150 2.75 7.76 6.80
N PHE A 151 2.45 6.84 7.71
CA PHE A 151 1.14 6.81 8.38
C PHE A 151 0.95 7.95 9.37
N LYS A 152 2.02 8.42 10.01
CA LYS A 152 1.99 9.62 10.83
C LYS A 152 1.61 10.87 10.00
N GLU A 153 2.20 11.03 8.80
CA GLU A 153 1.89 12.15 7.90
C GLU A 153 0.47 12.05 7.32
N LEU A 154 -0.01 10.83 7.04
CA LEU A 154 -1.38 10.59 6.56
C LEU A 154 -2.45 10.82 7.64
N GLY A 155 -2.11 10.74 8.93
CA GLY A 155 -3.00 11.10 10.02
C GLY A 155 -4.21 10.19 10.21
N PHE A 156 -4.09 8.89 9.90
CA PHE A 156 -5.20 7.92 9.98
C PHE A 156 -5.52 7.43 11.40
N GLY A 157 -4.98 8.08 12.44
CA GLY A 157 -5.11 7.67 13.82
C GLY A 157 -3.94 6.80 14.31
N GLU A 158 -4.13 6.20 15.50
CA GLU A 158 -3.10 5.35 16.11
C GLU A 158 -2.99 3.99 15.41
N PHE A 159 -1.76 3.55 15.21
CA PHE A 159 -1.45 2.28 14.55
C PHE A 159 -0.30 1.55 15.24
N THR A 160 -0.26 0.24 15.03
CA THR A 160 0.81 -0.61 15.55
C THR A 160 1.40 -1.46 14.43
N ILE A 161 2.72 -1.41 14.27
CA ILE A 161 3.51 -2.27 13.38
C ILE A 161 3.86 -3.52 14.18
N CYS A 162 3.25 -4.64 13.81
CA CYS A 162 3.53 -5.94 14.38
C CYS A 162 4.68 -6.59 13.62
N ILE A 163 5.65 -7.16 14.32
CA ILE A 163 6.83 -7.80 13.73
C ILE A 163 7.03 -9.22 14.30
N ASN A 164 7.53 -10.09 13.46
CA ASN A 164 7.97 -11.45 13.84
C ASN A 164 9.14 -11.86 12.93
N ASN A 165 9.70 -13.03 13.18
CA ASN A 165 10.70 -13.65 12.30
C ASN A 165 10.34 -15.11 12.02
N ARG A 166 10.21 -15.48 10.75
CA ARG A 166 9.84 -16.83 10.32
C ARG A 166 10.83 -17.89 10.76
N LYS A 167 12.11 -17.55 10.95
CA LYS A 167 13.13 -18.50 11.44
C LYS A 167 12.81 -18.96 12.88
N ILE A 168 12.22 -18.09 13.70
CA ILE A 168 11.81 -18.45 15.07
C ILE A 168 10.73 -19.54 15.03
N LEU A 169 9.67 -19.34 14.24
CA LEU A 169 8.59 -20.32 14.10
C LEU A 169 9.09 -21.63 13.48
N ASN A 170 9.86 -21.53 12.39
CA ASN A 170 10.43 -22.70 11.74
C ASN A 170 11.40 -23.48 12.66
N GLY A 171 12.19 -22.77 13.46
CA GLY A 171 13.08 -23.38 14.44
C GLY A 171 12.34 -24.05 15.59
N LEU A 172 11.23 -23.50 16.04
CA LEU A 172 10.31 -24.14 16.97
C LEU A 172 9.77 -25.45 16.39
N PHE A 173 9.24 -25.41 15.15
CA PHE A 173 8.69 -26.61 14.49
C PHE A 173 9.76 -27.68 14.26
N GLU A 174 10.99 -27.28 13.89
CA GLU A 174 12.13 -28.20 13.78
C GLU A 174 12.41 -28.88 15.10
N SER A 175 12.46 -28.16 16.23
CA SER A 175 12.68 -28.73 17.57
C SER A 175 11.57 -29.68 18.00
N LEU A 176 10.38 -29.52 17.46
CA LEU A 176 9.22 -30.38 17.71
C LEU A 176 9.11 -31.55 16.72
N ASN A 177 10.01 -31.68 15.73
CA ASN A 177 9.90 -32.58 14.58
C ASN A 177 8.56 -32.42 13.86
N LEU A 178 8.26 -31.19 13.44
CA LEU A 178 7.06 -30.75 12.70
C LEU A 178 7.42 -29.91 11.46
N SER A 179 8.61 -30.13 10.90
CA SER A 179 9.09 -29.35 9.75
C SER A 179 8.25 -29.57 8.49
N GLU A 180 7.74 -30.78 8.28
CA GLU A 180 6.91 -31.14 7.14
C GLU A 180 5.53 -30.47 7.20
N GLU A 181 4.96 -30.36 8.40
CA GLU A 181 3.65 -29.76 8.66
C GLU A 181 3.71 -28.22 8.83
N SER A 182 4.92 -27.63 8.83
CA SER A 182 5.12 -26.22 9.17
C SER A 182 4.22 -25.26 8.40
N SER A 183 4.04 -25.45 7.10
CA SER A 183 3.20 -24.61 6.26
C SER A 183 1.72 -24.65 6.66
N ASP A 184 1.21 -25.84 7.01
CA ASP A 184 -0.18 -25.99 7.42
C ASP A 184 -0.38 -25.46 8.85
N ILE A 185 0.57 -25.68 9.76
CA ILE A 185 0.56 -25.11 11.10
C ILE A 185 0.52 -23.58 11.03
N LEU A 186 1.37 -22.96 10.22
CA LEU A 186 1.40 -21.51 10.03
C LEU A 186 0.05 -20.97 9.51
N ARG A 187 -0.59 -21.69 8.56
CA ARG A 187 -1.93 -21.33 8.05
C ARG A 187 -3.03 -21.41 9.10
N ILE A 188 -2.90 -22.34 10.05
CA ILE A 188 -3.86 -22.52 11.14
C ILE A 188 -3.67 -21.42 12.18
N ILE A 189 -2.42 -21.17 12.61
CA ILE A 189 -2.08 -20.13 13.60
C ILE A 189 -2.54 -18.75 13.13
N ASP A 190 -2.36 -18.42 11.86
CA ASP A 190 -2.78 -17.14 11.26
C ASP A 190 -4.29 -16.86 11.39
N LYS A 191 -5.07 -17.88 11.66
CA LYS A 191 -6.52 -17.73 11.85
C LYS A 191 -6.93 -17.50 13.31
N ILE A 192 -5.98 -17.54 14.26
CA ILE A 192 -6.29 -17.57 15.70
C ILE A 192 -7.15 -16.41 16.16
N GLU A 193 -6.93 -15.21 15.64
CA GLU A 193 -7.76 -14.03 15.95
C GLU A 193 -9.20 -14.15 15.40
N LYS A 194 -9.41 -14.96 14.36
CA LYS A 194 -10.71 -15.12 13.69
C LYS A 194 -11.54 -16.26 14.23
N ILE A 195 -10.89 -17.39 14.55
CA ILE A 195 -11.59 -18.63 14.92
C ILE A 195 -11.41 -19.00 16.40
N GLY A 196 -10.51 -18.32 17.12
CA GLY A 196 -10.23 -18.57 18.53
C GLY A 196 -9.26 -19.74 18.77
N LYS A 197 -8.76 -19.82 20.01
CA LYS A 197 -7.73 -20.81 20.41
C LYS A 197 -8.24 -22.25 20.31
N GLU A 198 -9.45 -22.52 20.74
CA GLU A 198 -10.06 -23.84 20.75
C GLU A 198 -10.15 -24.42 19.33
N ALA A 199 -10.65 -23.62 18.39
CA ALA A 199 -10.73 -24.05 16.99
C ALA A 199 -9.35 -24.24 16.34
N VAL A 200 -8.34 -23.45 16.73
CA VAL A 200 -6.95 -23.66 16.29
C VAL A 200 -6.41 -25.00 16.79
N ILE A 201 -6.65 -25.34 18.06
CA ILE A 201 -6.26 -26.63 18.63
C ILE A 201 -6.92 -27.79 17.87
N GLU A 202 -8.22 -27.72 17.59
CA GLU A 202 -8.95 -28.73 16.81
C GLU A 202 -8.37 -28.88 15.38
N GLU A 203 -8.04 -27.78 14.72
CA GLU A 203 -7.43 -27.83 13.38
C GLU A 203 -6.04 -28.45 13.42
N LEU A 204 -5.21 -28.15 14.44
CA LEU A 204 -3.90 -28.78 14.63
C LEU A 204 -4.02 -30.28 14.94
N GLN A 205 -5.03 -30.70 15.69
CA GLN A 205 -5.31 -32.12 15.96
C GLN A 205 -5.67 -32.89 14.68
N LYS A 206 -6.37 -32.25 13.72
CA LYS A 206 -6.69 -32.86 12.41
C LYS A 206 -5.43 -33.15 11.56
N LEU A 207 -4.32 -32.48 11.83
CA LEU A 207 -3.00 -32.79 11.24
C LEU A 207 -2.30 -33.98 11.94
N ASN A 208 -2.95 -34.70 12.85
CA ASN A 208 -2.42 -35.77 13.64
C ASN A 208 -1.21 -35.37 14.54
N ILE A 209 -1.13 -34.08 14.91
CA ILE A 209 -0.10 -33.58 15.83
C ILE A 209 -0.46 -33.99 17.26
N LYS A 210 0.52 -34.54 17.99
CA LYS A 210 0.33 -34.97 19.39
C LYS A 210 0.03 -33.77 20.29
N GLN A 211 -0.86 -33.96 21.26
CA GLN A 211 -1.32 -32.89 22.17
C GLN A 211 -0.15 -32.16 22.85
N GLU A 212 0.88 -32.87 23.32
CA GLU A 212 2.06 -32.25 23.92
C GLU A 212 2.72 -31.19 23.00
N LYS A 213 2.81 -31.48 21.69
CA LYS A 213 3.39 -30.54 20.73
C LYS A 213 2.46 -29.35 20.47
N ILE A 214 1.14 -29.60 20.41
CA ILE A 214 0.12 -28.56 20.30
C ILE A 214 0.23 -27.62 21.50
N ASP A 215 0.33 -28.15 22.74
CA ASP A 215 0.44 -27.34 23.94
C ASP A 215 1.69 -26.46 23.92
N LYS A 216 2.83 -26.95 23.40
CA LYS A 216 4.05 -26.17 23.22
C LYS A 216 3.88 -25.05 22.20
N ILE A 217 3.23 -25.31 21.06
CA ILE A 217 2.91 -24.29 20.05
C ILE A 217 1.99 -23.23 20.65
N MET A 218 0.92 -23.66 21.35
CA MET A 218 -0.03 -22.72 21.96
C MET A 218 0.60 -21.89 23.07
N SER A 219 1.48 -22.47 23.88
CA SER A 219 2.24 -21.74 24.90
C SER A 219 3.20 -20.74 24.30
N PHE A 220 3.84 -21.07 23.18
CA PHE A 220 4.73 -20.17 22.45
C PHE A 220 3.97 -18.94 21.91
N ILE A 221 2.87 -19.14 21.20
CA ILE A 221 2.10 -18.01 20.64
C ILE A 221 1.36 -17.20 21.71
N ALA A 222 1.21 -17.73 22.91
CA ALA A 222 0.61 -17.05 24.06
C ALA A 222 1.62 -16.17 24.85
N ILE A 223 2.92 -16.17 24.50
CA ILE A 223 3.90 -15.29 25.12
C ILE A 223 3.49 -13.83 24.88
N ASP A 224 3.25 -13.11 25.97
CA ASP A 224 2.79 -11.72 25.93
C ASP A 224 3.66 -10.82 26.83
N GLY A 225 3.42 -9.51 26.79
CA GLY A 225 4.16 -8.48 27.51
C GLY A 225 4.82 -7.45 26.58
N SER A 226 5.73 -6.66 27.12
CA SER A 226 6.57 -5.72 26.36
C SER A 226 7.50 -6.45 25.39
N ASN A 227 8.06 -5.73 24.42
CA ASN A 227 9.01 -6.32 23.48
C ASN A 227 10.21 -6.96 24.19
N ASP A 228 10.73 -6.36 25.27
CA ASP A 228 11.86 -6.90 26.02
C ASP A 228 11.48 -8.16 26.81
N GLU A 229 10.28 -8.19 27.42
CA GLU A 229 9.77 -9.39 28.10
C GLU A 229 9.59 -10.55 27.13
N LYS A 230 9.07 -10.29 25.92
CA LYS A 230 8.93 -11.30 24.88
C LYS A 230 10.28 -11.84 24.41
N LEU A 231 11.26 -10.97 24.15
CA LEU A 231 12.61 -11.39 23.76
C LEU A 231 13.27 -12.23 24.86
N LYS A 232 13.10 -11.83 26.12
CA LYS A 232 13.59 -12.59 27.26
C LYS A 232 12.92 -13.96 27.35
N ALA A 233 11.59 -14.01 27.27
CA ALA A 233 10.85 -15.27 27.32
C ALA A 233 11.24 -16.21 26.17
N LEU A 234 11.42 -15.71 24.95
CA LEU A 234 11.89 -16.50 23.80
C LEU A 234 13.28 -17.11 24.06
N ASN A 235 14.19 -16.32 24.65
CA ASN A 235 15.53 -16.80 24.98
C ASN A 235 15.51 -17.88 26.07
N GLU A 236 14.58 -17.77 27.04
CA GLU A 236 14.43 -18.72 28.17
C GLU A 236 13.77 -20.04 27.75
N LEU A 237 13.19 -20.16 26.53
CA LEU A 237 12.62 -21.42 26.04
C LEU A 237 13.66 -22.54 25.87
N GLY A 238 14.96 -22.22 25.77
CA GLY A 238 16.04 -23.20 25.64
C GLY A 238 15.96 -24.03 24.35
N ILE A 239 15.38 -23.51 23.28
CA ILE A 239 15.28 -24.22 22.00
C ILE A 239 16.64 -24.26 21.32
N THR A 240 17.15 -25.44 21.03
CA THR A 240 18.51 -25.66 20.51
C THR A 240 18.63 -25.58 18.98
N SER A 241 17.56 -25.27 18.24
CA SER A 241 17.61 -25.12 16.79
C SER A 241 18.44 -23.89 16.40
N GLU A 242 19.38 -24.04 15.46
CA GLU A 242 20.18 -22.96 14.91
C GLU A 242 19.30 -21.92 14.22
N LYS A 243 18.22 -22.35 13.56
CA LYS A 243 17.24 -21.44 12.93
C LYS A 243 16.55 -20.57 13.96
N PHE A 244 16.14 -21.16 15.09
CA PHE A 244 15.52 -20.43 16.19
C PHE A 244 16.48 -19.37 16.75
N ALA A 245 17.70 -19.76 17.06
CA ALA A 245 18.72 -18.86 17.59
C ALA A 245 19.00 -17.69 16.63
N LYS A 246 19.16 -18.00 15.34
CA LYS A 246 19.37 -16.96 14.31
C LYS A 246 18.17 -16.04 14.15
N GLY A 247 16.95 -16.57 14.16
CA GLY A 247 15.73 -15.76 14.10
C GLY A 247 15.57 -14.84 15.31
N LEU A 248 15.92 -15.30 16.51
CA LEU A 248 15.87 -14.51 17.75
C LEU A 248 16.93 -13.40 17.74
N GLU A 249 18.15 -13.69 17.28
CA GLU A 249 19.20 -12.68 17.06
C GLU A 249 18.72 -11.57 16.09
N GLU A 250 18.20 -11.96 14.93
CA GLU A 250 17.70 -11.03 13.92
C GLU A 250 16.54 -10.17 14.47
N LEU A 251 15.56 -10.79 15.14
CA LEU A 251 14.43 -10.06 15.73
C LEU A 251 14.89 -9.07 16.80
N THR A 252 15.85 -9.45 17.63
CA THR A 252 16.45 -8.59 18.66
C THR A 252 17.11 -7.37 18.02
N GLU A 253 17.87 -7.58 16.95
CA GLU A 253 18.51 -6.48 16.21
C GLU A 253 17.48 -5.57 15.56
N VAL A 254 16.44 -6.12 14.92
CA VAL A 254 15.37 -5.33 14.30
C VAL A 254 14.68 -4.44 15.34
N VAL A 255 14.30 -4.96 16.50
CA VAL A 255 13.71 -4.19 17.62
C VAL A 255 14.65 -3.07 18.05
N LYS A 256 15.94 -3.38 18.26
CA LYS A 256 16.96 -2.39 18.61
C LYS A 256 17.05 -1.25 17.59
N TYR A 257 17.11 -1.57 16.29
CA TYR A 257 17.23 -0.55 15.26
C TYR A 257 15.93 0.24 15.04
N MET A 258 14.75 -0.37 15.22
CA MET A 258 13.48 0.37 15.22
C MET A 258 13.46 1.47 16.29
N ARG A 259 13.98 1.18 17.49
CA ARG A 259 14.16 2.16 18.57
C ARG A 259 15.15 3.25 18.20
N ILE A 260 16.30 2.88 17.62
CA ILE A 260 17.34 3.84 17.17
C ILE A 260 16.79 4.79 16.09
N PHE A 261 15.94 4.29 15.19
CA PHE A 261 15.27 5.11 14.18
C PHE A 261 14.14 5.97 14.74
N GLY A 262 13.84 5.87 16.04
CA GLY A 262 12.88 6.73 16.72
C GLY A 262 11.42 6.32 16.56
N ILE A 263 11.13 5.05 16.23
CA ILE A 263 9.77 4.54 16.27
C ILE A 263 9.36 4.38 17.73
N PRO A 264 8.30 5.04 18.21
CA PRO A 264 7.85 4.91 19.61
C PRO A 264 7.39 3.49 19.94
N GLU A 265 7.64 3.05 21.18
CA GLU A 265 7.26 1.69 21.65
C GLU A 265 5.77 1.37 21.46
N GLN A 266 4.88 2.36 21.58
CA GLN A 266 3.45 2.16 21.35
C GLN A 266 3.08 1.89 19.89
N ASN A 267 3.98 2.20 18.94
CA ASN A 267 3.72 2.04 17.51
C ASN A 267 4.30 0.77 16.91
N PHE A 268 4.99 -0.08 17.71
CA PHE A 268 5.43 -1.39 17.24
C PHE A 268 5.43 -2.44 18.35
N LYS A 269 5.23 -3.68 18.00
CA LYS A 269 5.29 -4.80 18.93
C LYS A 269 5.76 -6.09 18.22
N ILE A 270 6.42 -6.95 18.99
CA ILE A 270 6.61 -8.35 18.60
C ILE A 270 5.26 -9.05 18.70
N ASP A 271 4.86 -9.75 17.65
CA ASP A 271 3.62 -10.51 17.60
C ASP A 271 3.88 -11.90 17.01
N LEU A 272 3.95 -12.91 17.90
CA LEU A 272 4.30 -14.26 17.52
C LEU A 272 3.20 -15.00 16.75
N THR A 273 2.01 -14.40 16.65
CA THR A 273 0.89 -14.93 15.86
C THR A 273 1.00 -14.58 14.38
N ILE A 274 1.84 -13.58 14.01
CA ILE A 274 2.11 -13.27 12.61
C ILE A 274 2.98 -14.37 12.04
N ALA A 275 2.32 -15.32 11.43
CA ALA A 275 2.92 -16.50 10.84
C ALA A 275 2.88 -16.44 9.31
N ARG A 276 1.94 -15.66 8.74
CA ARG A 276 1.66 -15.56 7.33
C ARG A 276 2.36 -14.38 6.65
N GLY A 277 2.45 -14.49 5.42
CA GLY A 277 2.94 -13.58 4.40
C GLY A 277 2.93 -14.38 3.10
N LEU A 278 3.45 -13.81 2.05
CA LEU A 278 3.68 -14.56 0.81
C LEU A 278 4.68 -15.69 1.10
N ASP A 279 4.50 -16.84 0.46
CA ASP A 279 5.26 -18.06 0.74
C ASP A 279 6.79 -17.89 0.55
N TYR A 280 7.21 -16.81 -0.10
CA TYR A 280 8.62 -16.49 -0.30
C TYR A 280 9.32 -15.76 0.84
N TYR A 281 8.63 -15.34 1.92
CA TYR A 281 9.31 -14.71 3.06
C TYR A 281 10.09 -15.74 3.88
N THR A 282 11.32 -15.40 4.25
CA THR A 282 12.27 -16.30 4.91
C THR A 282 12.78 -15.82 6.26
N GLY A 283 12.59 -14.52 6.57
CA GLY A 283 13.08 -13.88 7.79
C GLY A 283 12.03 -13.03 8.46
N THR A 284 12.34 -11.76 8.71
CA THR A 284 11.42 -10.78 9.31
C THR A 284 10.13 -10.67 8.50
N VAL A 285 9.00 -10.56 9.20
CA VAL A 285 7.67 -10.32 8.63
C VAL A 285 6.98 -9.19 9.39
N TYR A 286 6.15 -8.43 8.68
CA TYR A 286 5.47 -7.27 9.20
C TYR A 286 3.99 -7.30 8.88
N GLU A 287 3.18 -6.82 9.82
CA GLU A 287 1.79 -6.45 9.60
C GLU A 287 1.46 -5.19 10.39
N THR A 288 0.73 -4.25 9.79
CA THR A 288 0.35 -3.01 10.45
C THR A 288 -1.16 -2.93 10.59
N PHE A 289 -1.63 -2.57 11.78
CA PHE A 289 -3.04 -2.47 12.13
C PHE A 289 -3.37 -1.09 12.68
N LEU A 290 -4.56 -0.57 12.36
CA LEU A 290 -5.13 0.59 13.05
C LEU A 290 -5.70 0.14 14.39
N ASN A 291 -5.29 0.80 15.49
CA ASN A 291 -5.60 0.33 16.85
C ASN A 291 -7.09 0.34 17.16
N GLU A 292 -7.81 1.37 16.71
CA GLU A 292 -9.26 1.51 16.90
C GLU A 292 -10.08 0.68 15.90
N TYR A 293 -9.46 0.22 14.79
CA TYR A 293 -10.16 -0.42 13.67
C TYR A 293 -9.53 -1.77 13.30
N LYS A 294 -9.20 -2.60 14.28
CA LYS A 294 -8.58 -3.92 14.08
C LYS A 294 -9.37 -4.84 13.14
N ASN A 295 -10.71 -4.67 13.12
CA ASN A 295 -11.59 -5.42 12.22
C ASN A 295 -11.33 -5.16 10.72
N LEU A 296 -10.62 -4.09 10.37
CA LEU A 296 -10.18 -3.83 8.99
C LEU A 296 -9.05 -4.79 8.56
N GLY A 297 -8.40 -5.44 9.55
CA GLY A 297 -7.24 -6.30 9.32
C GLY A 297 -5.99 -5.50 8.97
N SER A 298 -4.96 -6.21 8.52
CA SER A 298 -3.68 -5.58 8.14
C SER A 298 -3.84 -4.63 6.95
N ILE A 299 -3.37 -3.39 7.11
CA ILE A 299 -3.39 -2.33 6.10
C ILE A 299 -2.07 -2.20 5.35
N CYS A 300 -1.00 -2.76 5.92
CA CYS A 300 0.32 -2.77 5.35
C CYS A 300 1.03 -4.05 5.80
N SER A 301 1.71 -4.74 4.90
CA SER A 301 2.39 -5.99 5.19
C SER A 301 3.65 -6.15 4.35
N GLY A 302 4.59 -6.99 4.83
CA GLY A 302 5.83 -7.21 4.14
C GLY A 302 6.72 -8.25 4.81
N GLY A 303 7.95 -8.38 4.32
CA GLY A 303 8.94 -9.26 4.93
C GLY A 303 10.22 -9.39 4.11
N ARG A 304 11.19 -10.09 4.71
CA ARG A 304 12.47 -10.46 4.10
C ARG A 304 12.33 -11.72 3.26
N TYR A 305 12.96 -11.73 2.11
CA TYR A 305 13.08 -12.86 1.20
C TYR A 305 14.54 -13.04 0.75
N GLU A 306 14.99 -14.27 0.55
CA GLU A 306 16.37 -14.54 0.15
C GLU A 306 16.48 -15.12 -1.27
N ASN A 307 15.45 -15.80 -1.75
CA ASN A 307 15.50 -16.61 -2.96
C ASN A 307 14.47 -16.22 -4.03
N LEU A 308 13.96 -14.98 -4.01
CA LEU A 308 12.91 -14.58 -4.96
C LEU A 308 13.41 -14.54 -6.41
N ALA A 309 14.66 -14.13 -6.63
CA ALA A 309 15.25 -14.01 -7.98
C ALA A 309 15.89 -15.31 -8.51
N GLU A 310 15.94 -16.39 -7.73
CA GLU A 310 16.59 -17.66 -8.12
C GLU A 310 16.04 -18.29 -9.40
N TYR A 311 14.77 -18.00 -9.73
CA TYR A 311 14.13 -18.45 -10.97
C TYR A 311 14.61 -17.72 -12.23
N TYR A 312 15.33 -16.62 -12.07
CA TYR A 312 15.77 -15.74 -13.17
C TYR A 312 17.29 -15.58 -13.26
N THR A 313 18.02 -15.92 -12.19
CA THR A 313 19.48 -15.74 -12.12
C THR A 313 20.10 -16.63 -11.05
N ASP A 314 21.34 -17.06 -11.25
CA ASP A 314 22.15 -17.78 -10.24
C ASP A 314 22.71 -16.85 -9.15
N LYS A 315 22.49 -15.54 -9.27
CA LYS A 315 22.97 -14.58 -8.28
C LYS A 315 22.10 -14.62 -7.03
N LYS A 316 22.75 -14.57 -5.86
CA LYS A 316 22.04 -14.43 -4.58
C LYS A 316 21.64 -12.97 -4.38
N LEU A 317 20.34 -12.71 -4.48
CA LEU A 317 19.74 -11.38 -4.38
C LEU A 317 18.71 -11.34 -3.24
N PRO A 318 19.17 -11.27 -1.97
CA PRO A 318 18.28 -11.15 -0.83
C PRO A 318 17.60 -9.79 -0.86
N GLY A 319 16.38 -9.73 -0.37
CA GLY A 319 15.63 -8.48 -0.29
C GLY A 319 14.71 -8.42 0.92
N VAL A 320 14.28 -7.23 1.24
CA VAL A 320 13.22 -6.95 2.19
C VAL A 320 12.29 -5.92 1.59
N GLY A 321 10.99 -6.12 1.71
CA GLY A 321 9.99 -5.24 1.12
C GLY A 321 8.75 -5.12 1.97
N ILE A 322 8.01 -4.04 1.77
CA ILE A 322 6.75 -3.77 2.43
C ILE A 322 5.76 -3.14 1.45
N SER A 323 4.49 -3.48 1.58
CA SER A 323 3.42 -3.05 0.69
C SER A 323 2.25 -2.45 1.45
N ILE A 324 1.79 -1.26 1.03
CA ILE A 324 0.52 -0.67 1.44
C ILE A 324 -0.54 -1.02 0.39
N GLY A 325 -1.60 -1.70 0.79
CA GLY A 325 -2.74 -1.98 -0.08
C GLY A 325 -3.65 -0.75 -0.22
N LEU A 326 -3.25 0.23 -1.05
CA LEU A 326 -3.86 1.57 -1.09
C LEU A 326 -5.36 1.55 -1.40
N THR A 327 -5.82 0.76 -2.37
CA THR A 327 -7.25 0.68 -2.72
C THR A 327 -8.08 0.17 -1.53
N ARG A 328 -7.59 -0.88 -0.84
CA ARG A 328 -8.26 -1.43 0.33
C ARG A 328 -8.29 -0.44 1.48
N LEU A 329 -7.15 0.19 1.77
CA LEU A 329 -7.01 1.21 2.80
C LEU A 329 -7.99 2.36 2.55
N PHE A 330 -7.97 2.94 1.34
CA PHE A 330 -8.87 4.02 0.95
C PHE A 330 -10.34 3.67 1.14
N TYR A 331 -10.76 2.51 0.61
CA TYR A 331 -12.14 2.05 0.74
C TYR A 331 -12.56 1.90 2.20
N GLN A 332 -11.74 1.22 3.02
CA GLN A 332 -12.06 0.95 4.41
C GLN A 332 -12.14 2.23 5.25
N LEU A 333 -11.20 3.16 5.06
CA LEU A 333 -11.18 4.44 5.77
C LEU A 333 -12.35 5.36 5.35
N SER A 334 -12.74 5.32 4.08
CA SER A 334 -13.94 6.05 3.58
C SER A 334 -15.22 5.47 4.17
N GLU A 335 -15.37 4.14 4.24
CA GLU A 335 -16.55 3.47 4.80
C GLU A 335 -16.79 3.79 6.28
N ILE A 336 -15.73 3.92 7.07
CA ILE A 336 -15.84 4.29 8.49
C ILE A 336 -15.85 5.81 8.69
N GLY A 337 -15.78 6.60 7.61
CA GLY A 337 -15.81 8.07 7.66
C GLY A 337 -14.54 8.73 8.22
N LEU A 338 -13.44 7.98 8.33
CA LEU A 338 -12.16 8.50 8.83
C LEU A 338 -11.48 9.42 7.81
N ILE A 339 -11.69 9.18 6.54
CA ILE A 339 -11.27 10.06 5.45
C ILE A 339 -12.48 10.52 4.65
N LYS A 340 -12.47 11.78 4.25
CA LYS A 340 -13.49 12.38 3.42
C LYS A 340 -12.85 13.42 2.51
N SER A 341 -13.28 13.48 1.26
CA SER A 341 -12.85 14.54 0.38
C SER A 341 -13.45 15.88 0.81
N ASP A 342 -12.58 16.85 1.01
CA ASP A 342 -12.92 18.25 1.28
C ASP A 342 -12.96 19.10 -0.01
N LYS A 343 -12.58 18.51 -1.15
CA LYS A 343 -12.53 19.17 -2.47
C LYS A 343 -13.37 18.41 -3.48
N LYS A 344 -14.24 19.15 -4.20
CA LYS A 344 -15.00 18.61 -5.34
C LYS A 344 -14.35 18.92 -6.68
N ALA A 345 -13.46 19.88 -6.73
CA ALA A 345 -12.67 20.26 -7.89
C ALA A 345 -11.24 20.61 -7.50
N ILE A 346 -10.35 20.55 -8.47
CA ILE A 346 -8.96 21.04 -8.34
C ILE A 346 -8.82 22.50 -8.73
N SER A 347 -9.86 23.09 -9.35
CA SER A 347 -9.85 24.49 -9.76
C SER A 347 -9.98 25.43 -8.57
N ASP A 348 -9.06 26.39 -8.47
CA ASP A 348 -9.12 27.48 -7.48
C ASP A 348 -10.01 28.61 -7.96
N VAL A 349 -10.07 28.86 -9.27
CA VAL A 349 -10.82 29.95 -9.88
C VAL A 349 -11.62 29.45 -11.08
N LEU A 350 -12.91 29.88 -11.16
CA LEU A 350 -13.72 29.78 -12.38
C LEU A 350 -13.83 31.14 -13.04
N VAL A 351 -13.28 31.30 -14.24
CA VAL A 351 -13.51 32.49 -15.09
C VAL A 351 -14.79 32.29 -15.86
N ILE A 352 -15.75 33.18 -15.67
CA ILE A 352 -17.07 33.19 -16.31
C ILE A 352 -17.05 34.24 -17.44
N SER A 353 -17.01 33.79 -18.69
CA SER A 353 -17.10 34.68 -19.84
C SER A 353 -18.55 35.12 -20.09
N MET A 354 -18.77 36.43 -20.16
CA MET A 354 -20.01 37.06 -20.51
C MET A 354 -19.82 38.04 -21.68
N THR A 355 -18.68 37.96 -22.37
CA THR A 355 -18.30 38.75 -23.55
C THR A 355 -17.80 37.83 -24.66
N ASP A 356 -17.83 38.29 -25.89
CA ASP A 356 -17.25 37.64 -27.06
C ASP A 356 -15.74 37.90 -27.19
N ASN A 357 -15.17 38.76 -26.34
CA ASN A 357 -13.72 39.03 -26.32
C ASN A 357 -12.94 37.96 -25.64
N PHE A 358 -12.81 36.78 -26.26
CA PHE A 358 -12.07 35.65 -25.72
C PHE A 358 -10.58 35.91 -25.58
N GLU A 359 -10.01 36.89 -26.28
CA GLU A 359 -8.61 37.27 -26.10
C GLU A 359 -8.38 37.83 -24.70
N TYR A 360 -9.26 38.73 -24.23
CA TYR A 360 -9.20 39.29 -22.88
C TYR A 360 -9.44 38.23 -21.81
N VAL A 361 -10.47 37.39 -21.98
CA VAL A 361 -10.77 36.28 -21.08
C VAL A 361 -9.54 35.34 -20.92
N SER A 362 -8.88 35.05 -22.06
CA SER A 362 -7.68 34.20 -22.06
C SER A 362 -6.49 34.85 -21.36
N LYS A 363 -6.31 36.17 -21.51
CA LYS A 363 -5.25 36.93 -20.81
C LYS A 363 -5.45 36.88 -19.31
N VAL A 364 -6.67 37.11 -18.81
CA VAL A 364 -7.00 37.02 -17.38
C VAL A 364 -6.75 35.61 -16.86
N ALA A 365 -7.25 34.58 -17.56
CA ALA A 365 -7.03 33.19 -17.15
C ALA A 365 -5.54 32.82 -17.16
N LYS A 366 -4.79 33.30 -18.16
CA LYS A 366 -3.34 33.08 -18.22
C LYS A 366 -2.64 33.74 -17.04
N LYS A 367 -2.91 34.98 -16.73
CA LYS A 367 -2.33 35.71 -15.63
C LYS A 367 -2.52 34.96 -14.30
N LEU A 368 -3.77 34.55 -14.03
CA LEU A 368 -4.07 33.78 -12.80
C LEU A 368 -3.34 32.42 -12.75
N ARG A 369 -3.14 31.76 -13.90
CA ARG A 369 -2.33 30.52 -13.96
C ARG A 369 -0.86 30.79 -13.74
N ASP A 370 -0.32 31.88 -14.29
CA ASP A 370 1.08 32.31 -14.08
C ASP A 370 1.33 32.67 -12.60
N GLU A 371 0.28 33.09 -11.87
CA GLU A 371 0.30 33.25 -10.40
C GLU A 371 0.19 31.92 -9.62
N GLY A 372 0.16 30.77 -10.29
CA GLY A 372 0.13 29.43 -9.68
C GLY A 372 -1.27 28.93 -9.32
N LYS A 373 -2.35 29.59 -9.78
CA LYS A 373 -3.73 29.13 -9.53
C LYS A 373 -4.20 28.12 -10.58
N ASN A 374 -5.00 27.15 -10.18
CA ASN A 374 -5.70 26.26 -11.12
C ASN A 374 -6.95 26.97 -11.63
N VAL A 375 -6.96 27.35 -12.91
CA VAL A 375 -8.01 28.19 -13.48
C VAL A 375 -8.78 27.43 -14.56
N GLN A 376 -10.09 27.31 -14.36
CA GLN A 376 -11.04 26.85 -15.36
C GLN A 376 -11.75 28.03 -15.97
N VAL A 377 -12.02 27.98 -17.29
CA VAL A 377 -12.85 28.98 -18.00
C VAL A 377 -14.16 28.31 -18.42
N TYR A 378 -15.27 28.96 -18.15
CA TYR A 378 -16.60 28.50 -18.58
C TYR A 378 -16.97 29.18 -19.91
N TYR A 379 -16.88 28.42 -20.99
CA TYR A 379 -17.08 28.94 -22.36
C TYR A 379 -18.53 28.82 -22.88
N GLU A 380 -19.33 27.89 -22.29
CA GLU A 380 -20.66 27.62 -22.81
C GLU A 380 -21.58 28.85 -22.68
N ASP A 381 -22.37 29.09 -23.70
CA ASP A 381 -23.41 30.16 -23.72
C ASP A 381 -24.61 29.75 -22.85
N LYS A 382 -24.51 30.09 -21.56
CA LYS A 382 -25.54 29.90 -20.54
C LYS A 382 -25.74 31.18 -19.74
N LYS A 383 -26.94 31.33 -19.18
CA LYS A 383 -27.21 32.43 -18.23
C LYS A 383 -26.23 32.44 -17.08
N VAL A 384 -25.79 33.62 -16.66
CA VAL A 384 -24.80 33.79 -15.57
C VAL A 384 -25.14 33.01 -14.31
N LYS A 385 -26.43 32.91 -13.94
CA LYS A 385 -26.91 32.12 -12.81
C LYS A 385 -26.56 30.63 -12.94
N ALA A 386 -26.59 30.07 -14.14
CA ALA A 386 -26.22 28.68 -14.38
C ALA A 386 -24.71 28.47 -14.24
N LYS A 387 -23.91 29.46 -14.64
CA LYS A 387 -22.44 29.44 -14.52
C LYS A 387 -22.00 29.50 -13.03
N PHE A 388 -22.65 30.34 -12.22
CA PHE A 388 -22.43 30.37 -10.78
C PHE A 388 -22.87 29.06 -10.09
N LYS A 389 -24.03 28.50 -10.49
CA LYS A 389 -24.48 27.21 -9.97
C LYS A 389 -23.47 26.06 -10.27
N TYR A 390 -22.75 26.18 -11.37
CA TYR A 390 -21.67 25.24 -11.70
C TYR A 390 -20.49 25.38 -10.72
N ALA A 391 -20.07 26.65 -10.45
CA ALA A 391 -19.03 26.92 -9.45
C ALA A 391 -19.43 26.40 -8.07
N ASP A 392 -20.66 26.69 -7.62
CA ASP A 392 -21.20 26.22 -6.34
C ASP A 392 -21.23 24.69 -6.24
N LYS A 393 -21.68 24.00 -7.31
CA LYS A 393 -21.76 22.54 -7.33
C LYS A 393 -20.39 21.87 -7.19
N LEU A 394 -19.37 22.51 -7.74
CA LEU A 394 -17.97 22.04 -7.69
C LEU A 394 -17.20 22.63 -6.50
N GLU A 395 -17.84 23.49 -5.69
CA GLU A 395 -17.21 24.17 -4.55
C GLU A 395 -15.93 24.90 -4.94
N ILE A 396 -15.92 25.53 -6.14
CA ILE A 396 -14.78 26.34 -6.61
C ILE A 396 -14.74 27.60 -5.75
N PRO A 397 -13.63 27.88 -5.04
CA PRO A 397 -13.60 28.93 -4.01
C PRO A 397 -13.70 30.35 -4.57
N TYR A 398 -13.24 30.57 -5.81
CA TYR A 398 -13.25 31.88 -6.42
C TYR A 398 -13.89 31.90 -7.82
N THR A 399 -14.52 33.00 -8.15
CA THR A 399 -15.02 33.26 -9.53
C THR A 399 -14.54 34.59 -10.01
N VAL A 400 -14.33 34.72 -11.32
CA VAL A 400 -14.10 35.97 -12.05
C VAL A 400 -15.14 36.06 -13.15
N VAL A 401 -15.95 37.09 -13.13
CA VAL A 401 -16.88 37.40 -14.24
C VAL A 401 -16.24 38.42 -15.15
N ILE A 402 -16.23 38.16 -16.42
CA ILE A 402 -15.71 39.07 -17.46
C ILE A 402 -16.83 39.40 -18.42
N GLY A 403 -17.32 40.63 -18.36
CA GLY A 403 -18.21 41.28 -19.29
C GLY A 403 -17.48 42.31 -20.13
N ASP A 404 -18.24 43.12 -20.90
CA ASP A 404 -17.66 44.16 -21.73
C ASP A 404 -17.07 45.31 -20.91
N ASP A 405 -17.64 45.60 -19.73
CA ASP A 405 -17.12 46.62 -18.80
C ASP A 405 -15.71 46.27 -18.29
N GLU A 406 -15.44 44.98 -17.96
CA GLU A 406 -14.11 44.48 -17.55
C GLU A 406 -13.13 44.59 -18.73
N VAL A 407 -13.57 44.31 -19.95
CA VAL A 407 -12.74 44.45 -21.15
C VAL A 407 -12.35 45.90 -21.39
N GLU A 408 -13.29 46.85 -21.27
CA GLU A 408 -13.06 48.28 -21.47
C GLU A 408 -12.17 48.90 -20.41
N SER A 409 -12.39 48.52 -19.15
CA SER A 409 -11.59 48.99 -18.00
C SER A 409 -10.20 48.38 -17.88
N GLY A 410 -9.94 47.28 -18.58
CA GLY A 410 -8.69 46.51 -18.44
C GLY A 410 -8.51 45.93 -17.04
N SER A 411 -9.62 45.63 -16.34
CA SER A 411 -9.61 45.10 -14.98
C SER A 411 -10.51 43.87 -14.86
N TYR A 412 -10.38 43.13 -13.78
CA TYR A 412 -11.26 42.03 -13.40
C TYR A 412 -11.44 41.97 -11.90
N SER A 413 -12.54 41.39 -11.42
CA SER A 413 -12.80 41.22 -9.99
C SER A 413 -12.80 39.75 -9.62
N LEU A 414 -11.93 39.40 -8.66
CA LEU A 414 -11.90 38.05 -8.05
C LEU A 414 -12.91 38.01 -6.89
N LYS A 415 -13.94 37.21 -7.01
CA LYS A 415 -14.99 37.03 -6.00
C LYS A 415 -14.76 35.76 -5.20
N ASN A 416 -14.67 35.88 -3.88
CA ASN A 416 -14.72 34.78 -2.98
C ASN A 416 -16.16 34.25 -2.88
N MET A 417 -16.36 32.96 -3.20
CA MET A 417 -17.69 32.35 -3.25
C MET A 417 -18.28 32.07 -1.85
N MET A 418 -17.43 31.97 -0.82
CA MET A 418 -17.89 31.73 0.55
C MET A 418 -18.27 33.02 1.27
N THR A 419 -17.44 34.06 1.18
CA THR A 419 -17.64 35.35 1.89
C THR A 419 -18.43 36.34 1.06
N GLY A 420 -18.45 36.21 -0.27
CA GLY A 420 -19.02 37.16 -1.20
C GLY A 420 -18.16 38.41 -1.47
N GLU A 421 -17.01 38.55 -0.81
CA GLU A 421 -16.05 39.61 -0.99
C GLU A 421 -15.47 39.63 -2.40
N GLN A 422 -15.23 40.83 -2.95
CA GLN A 422 -14.67 41.03 -4.27
C GLN A 422 -13.42 41.90 -4.19
N GLU A 423 -12.37 41.48 -4.89
CA GLU A 423 -11.13 42.22 -5.02
C GLU A 423 -10.90 42.56 -6.50
N SER A 424 -10.82 43.85 -6.82
CA SER A 424 -10.54 44.30 -8.19
C SER A 424 -9.05 44.32 -8.47
N GLN A 425 -8.67 43.79 -9.64
CA GLN A 425 -7.28 43.72 -10.09
C GLN A 425 -7.17 44.21 -11.53
N LYS A 426 -6.04 44.80 -11.89
CA LYS A 426 -5.73 45.17 -13.28
C LYS A 426 -5.10 43.98 -14.01
N LEU A 427 -5.39 43.88 -15.28
CA LEU A 427 -4.78 42.85 -16.13
C LEU A 427 -3.28 43.09 -16.34
#